data_48c53a10189d0e80877515ab01a4c371
#
_entry.id   48c53a10189d0e80877515ab01a4c371
#
_cell.length_a   1.000
_cell.length_b   1.000
_cell.length_c   1.000
_cell.angle_alpha   90.00
_cell.angle_beta   90.00
_cell.angle_gamma   90.00
#
_symmetry.space_group_name_H-M   'P 1'
#
loop_
_entity.id
_entity.type
_entity.pdbx_description
1 polymer ?
#
loop_
_entity_poly.entity_id
_entity_poly.type
_entity_poly.pdbx_seq_one_letter_code
_entity_poly.pdbx_strand_id
1 'polypeptide(L)'
;DGIDIRKIKISSLRRHFGQMLQDVFLFSGTIRSNIVLREEGIPDEEIRRVCHYVNADHFIDKLDHGLDEEVRERGNNFSAGQRQLLSFARTIIHKPSVMILDEATANIDTETELLIQDSLEKMRSVGTMLMVAHRLSTIQHADNIIVLSHGKILEQGTHQELLAKHGRYYQLYTLQYHKEQMGE
;
A
#
# COMPACT_ATOMS: atom_id res chain seq x y z
N ASP A 1 -19.56 -13.85 -3.23
CA ASP A 1 -21.00 -13.91 -2.92
C ASP A 1 -21.82 -14.63 -4.02
N GLY A 2 -21.16 -15.43 -4.87
CA GLY A 2 -21.84 -16.25 -5.88
C GLY A 2 -22.43 -15.50 -7.09
N ILE A 3 -22.20 -14.19 -7.18
CA ILE A 3 -22.65 -13.41 -8.35
C ILE A 3 -21.51 -13.32 -9.35
N ASP A 4 -21.76 -13.69 -10.60
CA ASP A 4 -20.80 -13.55 -11.68
C ASP A 4 -20.47 -12.06 -11.89
N ILE A 5 -19.20 -11.70 -11.81
CA ILE A 5 -18.72 -10.30 -11.94
C ILE A 5 -19.12 -9.64 -13.26
N ARG A 6 -19.34 -10.42 -14.33
CA ARG A 6 -19.82 -9.92 -15.63
C ARG A 6 -21.25 -9.39 -15.58
N LYS A 7 -22.02 -9.76 -14.54
CA LYS A 7 -23.37 -9.26 -14.29
C LYS A 7 -23.43 -8.04 -13.38
N ILE A 8 -22.30 -7.63 -12.82
CA ILE A 8 -22.21 -6.48 -11.91
C ILE A 8 -21.84 -5.23 -12.72
N LYS A 9 -22.46 -4.11 -12.38
CA LYS A 9 -22.10 -2.80 -12.93
C LYS A 9 -20.63 -2.49 -12.60
N ILE A 10 -19.82 -2.19 -13.62
CA ILE A 10 -18.36 -1.93 -13.46
C ILE A 10 -18.08 -0.86 -12.40
N SER A 11 -18.87 0.23 -12.38
CA SER A 11 -18.72 1.30 -11.38
C SER A 11 -18.98 0.81 -9.95
N SER A 12 -19.96 -0.08 -9.77
CA SER A 12 -20.26 -0.69 -8.46
C SER A 12 -19.13 -1.63 -8.04
N LEU A 13 -18.66 -2.49 -8.96
CA LEU A 13 -17.56 -3.40 -8.69
C LEU A 13 -16.28 -2.65 -8.28
N ARG A 14 -15.90 -1.62 -9.05
CA ARG A 14 -14.67 -0.85 -8.80
C ARG A 14 -14.64 -0.12 -7.47
N ARG A 15 -15.77 0.27 -6.91
CA ARG A 15 -15.83 0.90 -5.58
C ARG A 15 -15.34 0.00 -4.44
N HIS A 16 -15.39 -1.32 -4.64
CA HIS A 16 -14.92 -2.28 -3.64
C HIS A 16 -13.40 -2.48 -3.68
N PHE A 17 -12.72 -1.97 -4.71
CA PHE A 17 -11.28 -2.17 -4.87
C PHE A 17 -10.52 -0.86 -4.65
N GLY A 18 -9.55 -0.91 -3.73
CA GLY A 18 -8.50 0.09 -3.62
C GLY A 18 -7.23 -0.45 -4.27
N GLN A 19 -6.62 0.29 -5.18
CA GLN A 19 -5.40 -0.10 -5.86
C GLN A 19 -4.29 0.89 -5.57
N MET A 20 -3.15 0.38 -5.15
CA MET A 20 -1.90 1.11 -5.00
C MET A 20 -0.87 0.51 -5.94
N LEU A 21 -0.41 1.33 -6.88
CA LEU A 21 0.59 0.94 -7.87
C LEU A 21 1.99 1.19 -7.33
N GLN A 22 2.96 0.46 -7.85
CA GLN A 22 4.38 0.63 -7.58
C GLN A 22 4.84 2.08 -7.77
N ASP A 23 4.47 2.69 -8.91
CA ASP A 23 4.72 4.10 -9.18
C ASP A 23 3.51 4.93 -8.76
N VAL A 24 3.63 5.58 -7.61
CA VAL A 24 2.59 6.46 -7.10
C VAL A 24 2.48 7.71 -7.96
N PHE A 25 1.35 7.84 -8.64
CA PHE A 25 1.02 9.03 -9.42
C PHE A 25 0.15 10.00 -8.60
N LEU A 26 0.61 11.25 -8.47
CA LEU A 26 -0.17 12.35 -7.92
C LEU A 26 -0.52 13.33 -9.05
N PHE A 27 -1.76 13.82 -9.00
CA PHE A 27 -2.26 14.84 -9.93
C PHE A 27 -1.86 16.23 -9.45
N SER A 28 -1.60 17.15 -10.39
CA SER A 28 -1.43 18.56 -10.05
C SER A 28 -2.69 19.09 -9.37
N GLY A 29 -2.53 19.87 -8.31
CA GLY A 29 -3.64 20.37 -7.49
C GLY A 29 -3.21 20.52 -6.03
N THR A 30 -3.99 20.02 -5.09
CA THR A 30 -3.66 20.04 -3.65
C THR A 30 -3.56 18.63 -3.09
N ILE A 31 -2.99 18.47 -1.89
CA ILE A 31 -3.00 17.21 -1.15
C ILE A 31 -4.44 16.73 -0.98
N ARG A 32 -5.35 17.60 -0.55
CA ARG A 32 -6.78 17.33 -0.43
C ARG A 32 -7.35 16.73 -1.72
N SER A 33 -7.20 17.43 -2.85
CA SER A 33 -7.73 16.98 -4.13
C SER A 33 -7.17 15.62 -4.58
N ASN A 34 -5.94 15.31 -4.19
CA ASN A 34 -5.31 14.03 -4.45
C ASN A 34 -5.84 12.89 -3.57
N ILE A 35 -6.24 13.19 -2.34
CA ILE A 35 -6.81 12.17 -1.44
C ILE A 35 -8.25 11.86 -1.83
N VAL A 36 -9.11 12.88 -1.96
CA VAL A 36 -10.54 12.69 -2.21
C VAL A 36 -10.87 12.39 -3.68
N LEU A 37 -9.96 12.73 -4.61
CA LEU A 37 -10.16 12.61 -6.06
C LEU A 37 -11.42 13.36 -6.52
N ARG A 38 -12.42 12.60 -7.03
CA ARG A 38 -13.67 13.13 -7.57
C ARG A 38 -14.84 13.06 -6.59
N GLU A 39 -14.60 12.61 -5.36
CA GLU A 39 -15.66 12.57 -4.36
C GLU A 39 -15.81 13.94 -3.72
N GLU A 40 -17.02 14.50 -3.81
CA GLU A 40 -17.38 15.76 -3.19
C GLU A 40 -18.00 15.51 -1.82
N GLY A 41 -17.83 16.47 -0.90
CA GLY A 41 -18.52 16.46 0.39
C GLY A 41 -17.86 15.60 1.48
N ILE A 42 -16.64 15.09 1.28
CA ILE A 42 -15.89 14.44 2.37
C ILE A 42 -15.43 15.53 3.36
N PRO A 43 -15.83 15.46 4.64
CA PRO A 43 -15.44 16.46 5.64
C PRO A 43 -13.92 16.45 5.89
N ASP A 44 -13.36 17.62 6.18
CA ASP A 44 -11.93 17.77 6.53
C ASP A 44 -11.51 16.87 7.68
N GLU A 45 -12.38 16.70 8.66
CA GLU A 45 -12.15 15.83 9.80
C GLU A 45 -11.90 14.37 9.36
N GLU A 46 -12.68 13.86 8.40
CA GLU A 46 -12.49 12.52 7.85
C GLU A 46 -11.18 12.41 7.08
N ILE A 47 -10.82 13.43 6.28
CA ILE A 47 -9.54 13.47 5.56
C ILE A 47 -8.37 13.45 6.55
N ARG A 48 -8.42 14.29 7.58
CA ARG A 48 -7.38 14.33 8.63
C ARG A 48 -7.30 13.02 9.40
N ARG A 49 -8.43 12.42 9.73
CA ARG A 49 -8.50 11.12 10.40
C ARG A 49 -7.80 10.03 9.58
N VAL A 50 -8.05 10.01 8.28
CA VAL A 50 -7.40 9.05 7.37
C VAL A 50 -5.90 9.36 7.23
N CYS A 51 -5.49 10.62 7.09
CA CYS A 51 -4.08 11.00 7.07
C CYS A 51 -3.35 10.55 8.33
N HIS A 52 -3.95 10.75 9.50
CA HIS A 52 -3.40 10.27 10.78
C HIS A 52 -3.31 8.74 10.83
N TYR A 53 -4.34 8.04 10.35
CA TYR A 53 -4.36 6.58 10.31
C TYR A 53 -3.20 5.97 9.52
N VAL A 54 -2.82 6.61 8.40
CA VAL A 54 -1.72 6.17 7.54
C VAL A 54 -0.42 6.97 7.77
N ASN A 55 -0.28 7.67 8.89
CA ASN A 55 0.91 8.45 9.26
C ASN A 55 1.30 9.58 8.25
N ALA A 56 0.40 9.98 7.37
CA ALA A 56 0.64 11.09 6.44
C ALA A 56 0.63 12.45 7.13
N ASP A 57 -0.04 12.60 8.27
CA ASP A 57 -0.08 13.79 9.11
C ASP A 57 1.31 14.22 9.56
N HIS A 58 2.24 13.29 9.82
CA HIS A 58 3.61 13.57 10.23
C HIS A 58 4.36 14.56 9.34
N PHE A 59 4.08 14.56 8.04
CA PHE A 59 4.67 15.54 7.13
C PHE A 59 3.68 16.63 6.72
N ILE A 60 2.38 16.34 6.59
CA ILE A 60 1.35 17.32 6.20
C ILE A 60 1.27 18.46 7.21
N ASP A 61 1.35 18.17 8.52
CA ASP A 61 1.28 19.17 9.58
C ASP A 61 2.52 20.10 9.64
N LYS A 62 3.59 19.75 8.94
CA LYS A 62 4.80 20.58 8.81
C LYS A 62 4.75 21.51 7.59
N LEU A 63 3.74 21.37 6.73
CA LEU A 63 3.58 22.20 5.53
C LEU A 63 2.79 23.48 5.85
N ASP A 64 3.14 24.59 5.22
CA ASP A 64 2.54 25.89 5.48
C ASP A 64 1.02 25.92 5.18
N HIS A 65 0.58 25.16 4.17
CA HIS A 65 -0.81 25.10 3.74
C HIS A 65 -1.50 23.75 4.10
N GLY A 66 -0.83 22.83 4.77
CA GLY A 66 -1.37 21.57 5.23
C GLY A 66 -2.03 20.75 4.11
N LEU A 67 -3.33 20.46 4.23
CA LEU A 67 -4.09 19.72 3.19
C LEU A 67 -4.23 20.50 1.87
N ASP A 68 -4.11 21.82 1.90
CA ASP A 68 -4.24 22.69 0.72
C ASP A 68 -2.87 23.02 0.10
N GLU A 69 -1.80 22.35 0.58
CA GLU A 69 -0.47 22.42 -0.02
C GLU A 69 -0.49 21.98 -1.49
N GLU A 70 0.25 22.72 -2.33
CA GLU A 70 0.34 22.46 -3.76
C GLU A 70 1.01 21.11 -4.04
N VAL A 71 0.38 20.33 -4.88
CA VAL A 71 0.95 19.12 -5.50
C VAL A 71 1.30 19.46 -6.93
N ARG A 72 2.59 19.52 -7.25
CA ARG A 72 3.10 19.75 -8.61
C ARG A 72 2.98 18.50 -9.45
N GLU A 73 3.28 18.62 -10.74
CA GLU A 73 3.19 17.52 -11.69
C GLU A 73 3.86 16.25 -11.14
N ARG A 74 3.10 15.15 -11.10
CA ARG A 74 3.49 13.84 -10.55
C ARG A 74 3.95 13.86 -9.09
N GLY A 75 3.66 14.94 -8.35
CA GLY A 75 4.09 15.08 -6.97
C GLY A 75 5.60 15.19 -6.79
N ASN A 76 6.31 15.80 -7.75
CA ASN A 76 7.76 15.92 -7.74
C ASN A 76 8.33 16.78 -6.59
N ASN A 77 7.47 17.52 -5.90
CA ASN A 77 7.80 18.27 -4.70
C ASN A 77 7.67 17.47 -3.40
N PHE A 78 7.31 16.18 -3.48
CA PHE A 78 7.26 15.25 -2.35
C PHE A 78 8.25 14.10 -2.52
N SER A 79 8.76 13.57 -1.41
CA SER A 79 9.60 12.36 -1.43
C SER A 79 8.80 11.13 -1.89
N ALA A 80 9.49 10.07 -2.27
CA ALA A 80 8.85 8.80 -2.65
C ALA A 80 7.94 8.27 -1.52
N GLY A 81 8.42 8.30 -0.28
CA GLY A 81 7.66 7.85 0.88
C GLY A 81 6.44 8.73 1.17
N GLN A 82 6.58 10.07 1.08
CA GLN A 82 5.44 10.97 1.24
C GLN A 82 4.35 10.71 0.21
N ARG A 83 4.73 10.51 -1.07
CA ARG A 83 3.77 10.14 -2.12
C ARG A 83 3.07 8.82 -1.81
N GLN A 84 3.80 7.84 -1.25
CA GLN A 84 3.23 6.56 -0.87
C GLN A 84 2.22 6.69 0.27
N LEU A 85 2.52 7.46 1.31
CA LEU A 85 1.57 7.74 2.40
C LEU A 85 0.30 8.47 1.89
N LEU A 86 0.44 9.41 0.94
CA LEU A 86 -0.73 10.03 0.28
C LEU A 86 -1.54 9.03 -0.54
N SER A 87 -0.89 8.07 -1.19
CA SER A 87 -1.58 6.98 -1.90
C SER A 87 -2.37 6.08 -0.94
N PHE A 88 -1.83 5.81 0.24
CA PHE A 88 -2.53 5.07 1.28
C PHE A 88 -3.77 5.84 1.76
N ALA A 89 -3.62 7.14 2.06
CA ALA A 89 -4.74 7.99 2.44
C ALA A 89 -5.84 8.00 1.37
N ARG A 90 -5.45 8.17 0.09
CA ARG A 90 -6.36 8.08 -1.07
C ARG A 90 -7.12 6.77 -1.13
N THR A 91 -6.47 5.66 -0.82
CA THR A 91 -7.09 4.34 -0.87
C THR A 91 -8.06 4.14 0.30
N ILE A 92 -7.65 4.48 1.50
CA ILE A 92 -8.44 4.25 2.73
C ILE A 92 -9.68 5.14 2.82
N ILE A 93 -9.61 6.39 2.32
CA ILE A 93 -10.75 7.32 2.37
C ILE A 93 -12.01 6.75 1.68
N HIS A 94 -11.83 5.94 0.65
CA HIS A 94 -12.90 5.30 -0.11
C HIS A 94 -13.40 3.99 0.50
N LYS A 95 -12.88 3.56 1.64
CA LYS A 95 -13.30 2.37 2.42
C LYS A 95 -13.43 1.10 1.55
N PRO A 96 -12.39 0.69 0.83
CA PRO A 96 -12.46 -0.46 -0.05
C PRO A 96 -12.61 -1.76 0.75
N SER A 97 -13.32 -2.75 0.16
CA SER A 97 -13.41 -4.11 0.73
C SER A 97 -12.21 -4.98 0.39
N VAL A 98 -11.54 -4.67 -0.72
CA VAL A 98 -10.34 -5.37 -1.20
C VAL A 98 -9.29 -4.34 -1.58
N MET A 99 -8.09 -4.51 -1.08
CA MET A 99 -6.93 -3.68 -1.43
C MET A 99 -5.91 -4.48 -2.22
N ILE A 100 -5.39 -3.90 -3.28
CA ILE A 100 -4.33 -4.47 -4.11
C ILE A 100 -3.13 -3.56 -4.00
N LEU A 101 -2.04 -4.08 -3.44
CA LEU A 101 -0.78 -3.37 -3.27
C LEU A 101 0.26 -4.00 -4.18
N ASP A 102 0.82 -3.20 -5.07
CA ASP A 102 2.03 -3.53 -5.81
C ASP A 102 3.18 -2.76 -5.16
N GLU A 103 3.96 -3.45 -4.33
CA GLU A 103 4.96 -2.82 -3.48
C GLU A 103 6.26 -2.58 -4.25
N ALA A 104 6.69 -1.30 -4.29
CA ALA A 104 8.08 -0.94 -4.54
C ALA A 104 8.50 0.15 -3.56
N THR A 105 9.24 -0.24 -2.55
CA THR A 105 9.82 0.66 -1.54
C THR A 105 11.30 0.96 -1.84
N ALA A 106 11.67 1.12 -3.10
CA ALA A 106 13.03 1.50 -3.46
C ALA A 106 13.28 2.98 -3.12
N ASN A 107 14.41 3.28 -2.48
CA ASN A 107 14.90 4.64 -2.19
C ASN A 107 14.03 5.47 -1.25
N ILE A 108 13.50 4.88 -0.19
CA ILE A 108 12.82 5.58 0.90
C ILE A 108 13.80 5.66 2.09
N ASP A 109 13.83 6.81 2.74
CA ASP A 109 14.61 6.99 3.98
C ASP A 109 14.04 6.12 5.11
N THR A 110 14.90 5.74 6.06
CA THR A 110 14.56 4.79 7.12
C THR A 110 13.40 5.26 8.00
N GLU A 111 13.31 6.56 8.31
CA GLU A 111 12.25 7.09 9.15
C GLU A 111 10.89 6.97 8.46
N THR A 112 10.80 7.40 7.21
CA THR A 112 9.56 7.28 6.41
C THR A 112 9.21 5.82 6.14
N GLU A 113 10.20 4.94 5.97
CA GLU A 113 9.96 3.50 5.79
C GLU A 113 9.24 2.90 7.01
N LEU A 114 9.62 3.26 8.24
CA LEU A 114 8.94 2.80 9.45
C LEU A 114 7.47 3.26 9.49
N LEU A 115 7.19 4.50 9.07
CA LEU A 115 5.82 5.02 8.98
C LEU A 115 4.99 4.26 7.94
N ILE A 116 5.60 3.90 6.82
CA ILE A 116 4.95 3.09 5.77
C ILE A 116 4.64 1.69 6.28
N GLN A 117 5.57 1.03 6.96
CA GLN A 117 5.37 -0.31 7.51
C GLN A 117 4.26 -0.31 8.57
N ASP A 118 4.24 0.66 9.48
CA ASP A 118 3.18 0.82 10.46
C ASP A 118 1.81 1.05 9.80
N SER A 119 1.79 1.89 8.75
CA SER A 119 0.57 2.14 7.96
C SER A 119 0.05 0.86 7.28
N LEU A 120 0.95 0.07 6.67
CA LEU A 120 0.60 -1.21 6.06
C LEU A 120 0.00 -2.18 7.09
N GLU A 121 0.60 -2.27 8.27
CA GLU A 121 0.10 -3.15 9.33
C GLU A 121 -1.31 -2.74 9.80
N LYS A 122 -1.54 -1.43 9.99
CA LYS A 122 -2.88 -0.90 10.29
C LYS A 122 -3.89 -1.22 9.18
N MET A 123 -3.50 -1.04 7.93
CA MET A 123 -4.37 -1.25 6.76
C MET A 123 -4.80 -2.71 6.60
N ARG A 124 -4.02 -3.69 7.06
CA ARG A 124 -4.37 -5.12 7.04
C ARG A 124 -5.68 -5.43 7.77
N SER A 125 -6.04 -4.62 8.77
CA SER A 125 -7.29 -4.78 9.52
C SER A 125 -8.54 -4.23 8.83
N VAL A 126 -8.37 -3.47 7.72
CA VAL A 126 -9.48 -2.76 7.05
C VAL A 126 -10.28 -3.68 6.13
N GLY A 127 -9.64 -4.65 5.46
CA GLY A 127 -10.29 -5.53 4.51
C GLY A 127 -9.35 -6.60 3.97
N THR A 128 -9.77 -7.29 2.91
CA THR A 128 -8.91 -8.26 2.25
C THR A 128 -7.79 -7.54 1.50
N MET A 129 -6.54 -7.91 1.78
CA MET A 129 -5.37 -7.33 1.14
C MET A 129 -4.66 -8.36 0.26
N LEU A 130 -4.51 -8.03 -1.02
CA LEU A 130 -3.65 -8.75 -1.96
C LEU A 130 -2.39 -7.93 -2.18
N MET A 131 -1.24 -8.49 -1.81
CA MET A 131 0.03 -7.78 -1.87
C MET A 131 1.01 -8.51 -2.80
N VAL A 132 1.58 -7.76 -3.74
CA VAL A 132 2.75 -8.21 -4.51
C VAL A 132 3.97 -7.61 -3.83
N ALA A 133 4.74 -8.42 -3.12
CA ALA A 133 5.85 -7.96 -2.31
C ALA A 133 7.20 -8.26 -2.94
N HIS A 134 8.06 -7.27 -2.90
CA HIS A 134 9.48 -7.40 -3.23
C HIS A 134 10.36 -7.63 -2.00
N ARG A 135 9.86 -7.29 -0.80
CA ARG A 135 10.51 -7.54 0.49
C ARG A 135 9.76 -8.62 1.26
N LEU A 136 10.47 -9.64 1.68
CA LEU A 136 9.86 -10.75 2.42
C LEU A 136 9.43 -10.34 3.83
N SER A 137 10.07 -9.33 4.44
CA SER A 137 9.66 -8.75 5.71
C SER A 137 8.20 -8.25 5.70
N THR A 138 7.74 -7.75 4.58
CA THR A 138 6.37 -7.23 4.43
C THR A 138 5.31 -8.34 4.44
N ILE A 139 5.64 -9.54 3.94
CA ILE A 139 4.66 -10.63 3.78
C ILE A 139 4.73 -11.72 4.85
N GLN A 140 5.72 -11.70 5.73
CA GLN A 140 5.88 -12.74 6.76
C GLN A 140 4.69 -12.87 7.72
N HIS A 141 3.87 -11.82 7.84
CA HIS A 141 2.64 -11.80 8.64
C HIS A 141 1.37 -12.01 7.80
N ALA A 142 1.49 -12.37 6.52
CA ALA A 142 0.32 -12.65 5.68
C ALA A 142 -0.34 -13.97 6.10
N ASP A 143 -1.68 -14.03 6.05
CA ASP A 143 -2.44 -15.23 6.35
C ASP A 143 -2.15 -16.34 5.36
N ASN A 144 -1.82 -15.99 4.12
CA ASN A 144 -1.50 -16.93 3.06
C ASN A 144 -0.50 -16.30 2.07
N ILE A 145 0.61 -16.95 1.87
CA ILE A 145 1.66 -16.56 0.92
C ILE A 145 1.58 -17.52 -0.28
N ILE A 146 1.58 -16.95 -1.49
CA ILE A 146 1.56 -17.70 -2.73
C ILE A 146 2.86 -17.44 -3.47
N VAL A 147 3.64 -18.46 -3.70
CA VAL A 147 4.88 -18.41 -4.50
C VAL A 147 4.56 -18.80 -5.93
N LEU A 148 4.75 -17.85 -6.86
CA LEU A 148 4.51 -18.05 -8.27
C LEU A 148 5.82 -18.32 -9.02
N SER A 149 5.79 -19.24 -9.96
CA SER A 149 6.88 -19.49 -10.88
C SER A 149 6.31 -19.90 -12.26
N HIS A 150 6.76 -19.21 -13.31
CA HIS A 150 6.32 -19.48 -14.70
C HIS A 150 4.79 -19.56 -14.85
N GLY A 151 4.06 -18.67 -14.18
CA GLY A 151 2.59 -18.60 -14.22
C GLY A 151 1.86 -19.70 -13.44
N LYS A 152 2.58 -20.49 -12.63
CA LYS A 152 1.99 -21.55 -11.80
C LYS A 152 2.27 -21.30 -10.32
N ILE A 153 1.32 -21.73 -9.47
CA ILE A 153 1.52 -21.77 -8.03
C ILE A 153 2.51 -22.89 -7.73
N LEU A 154 3.68 -22.52 -7.21
CA LEU A 154 4.73 -23.46 -6.81
C LEU A 154 4.53 -23.92 -5.36
N GLU A 155 4.26 -22.97 -4.48
CA GLU A 155 4.06 -23.18 -3.06
C GLU A 155 2.98 -22.24 -2.53
N GLN A 156 2.30 -22.66 -1.48
CA GLN A 156 1.29 -21.87 -0.80
C GLN A 156 1.24 -22.28 0.68
N GLY A 157 1.01 -21.31 1.55
CA GLY A 157 0.87 -21.49 2.99
C GLY A 157 1.27 -20.24 3.77
N THR A 158 1.29 -20.36 5.09
CA THR A 158 1.79 -19.31 5.99
C THR A 158 3.33 -19.25 5.94
N HIS A 159 3.89 -18.16 6.46
CA HIS A 159 5.34 -18.01 6.58
C HIS A 159 6.01 -19.22 7.24
N GLN A 160 5.49 -19.68 8.39
CA GLN A 160 6.05 -20.79 9.13
C GLN A 160 5.97 -22.12 8.37
N GLU A 161 4.83 -22.40 7.74
CA GLU A 161 4.65 -23.60 6.92
C GLU A 161 5.61 -23.63 5.72
N LEU A 162 5.81 -22.49 5.06
CA LEU A 162 6.70 -22.40 3.92
C LEU A 162 8.18 -22.49 4.30
N LEU A 163 8.57 -21.94 5.46
CA LEU A 163 9.91 -22.14 5.99
C LEU A 163 10.18 -23.62 6.31
N ALA A 164 9.21 -24.31 6.95
CA ALA A 164 9.34 -25.72 7.28
C ALA A 164 9.44 -26.64 6.06
N LYS A 165 8.88 -26.24 4.91
CA LYS A 165 8.98 -26.98 3.65
C LYS A 165 10.39 -26.96 3.03
N HIS A 166 11.27 -26.03 3.41
CA HIS A 166 12.60 -25.80 2.82
C HIS A 166 12.58 -25.68 1.29
N GLY A 167 11.47 -25.17 0.72
CA GLY A 167 11.26 -25.05 -0.70
C GLY A 167 11.77 -23.73 -1.29
N ARG A 168 11.10 -23.24 -2.35
CA ARG A 168 11.49 -22.01 -3.05
C ARG A 168 11.35 -20.77 -2.16
N TYR A 169 10.29 -20.70 -1.35
CA TYR A 169 10.10 -19.62 -0.38
C TYR A 169 11.27 -19.53 0.61
N TYR A 170 11.66 -20.66 1.19
CA TYR A 170 12.80 -20.73 2.10
C TYR A 170 14.09 -20.22 1.46
N GLN A 171 14.36 -20.62 0.21
CA GLN A 171 15.54 -20.17 -0.52
C GLN A 171 15.54 -18.65 -0.72
N LEU A 172 14.41 -18.07 -1.13
CA LEU A 172 14.25 -16.62 -1.31
C LEU A 172 14.43 -15.88 0.02
N TYR A 173 13.82 -16.38 1.08
CA TYR A 173 13.92 -15.81 2.43
C TYR A 173 15.36 -15.78 2.92
N THR A 174 16.06 -16.90 2.81
CA THR A 174 17.46 -17.02 3.23
C THR A 174 18.39 -16.09 2.43
N LEU A 175 18.18 -15.99 1.13
CA LEU A 175 18.96 -15.09 0.26
C LEU A 175 18.76 -13.62 0.63
N GLN A 176 17.52 -13.20 0.90
CA GLN A 176 17.23 -11.82 1.29
C GLN A 176 17.78 -11.50 2.68
N TYR A 177 17.60 -12.41 3.64
CA TYR A 177 18.12 -12.25 4.99
C TYR A 177 19.64 -12.11 5.03
N HIS A 178 20.36 -12.87 4.20
CA HIS A 178 21.81 -12.73 4.06
C HIS A 178 22.24 -11.39 3.45
N LYS A 179 21.51 -10.89 2.46
CA LYS A 179 21.77 -9.55 1.89
C LYS A 179 21.57 -8.43 2.91
N GLU A 180 20.48 -8.47 3.66
CA GLU A 180 20.19 -7.47 4.70
C GLU A 180 21.25 -7.47 5.82
N GLN A 181 21.82 -8.64 6.17
CA GLN A 181 22.92 -8.73 7.15
C GLN A 181 24.27 -8.24 6.60
N MET A 182 24.49 -8.35 5.29
CA MET A 182 25.75 -7.91 4.66
C MET A 182 25.74 -6.44 4.23
N GLY A 183 24.59 -5.74 4.38
CA GLY A 183 24.47 -4.30 4.08
C GLY A 183 24.52 -3.96 2.60
N GLU A 184 24.16 -4.91 1.72
CA GLU A 184 24.04 -4.72 0.27
C GLU A 184 22.59 -4.48 -0.17
#